data_5441051ccdf334b8095b6c3cff05c36e
#
_entry.id   5441051ccdf334b8095b6c3cff05c36e
#
_cell.length_a   1.000
_cell.length_b   1.000
_cell.length_c   1.000
_cell.angle_alpha   90.00
_cell.angle_beta   90.00
_cell.angle_gamma   90.00
#
_symmetry.space_group_name_H-M   'P 1'
#
loop_
_entity.id
_entity.type
_entity.pdbx_description
1 polymer ?
#
loop_
_entity_poly.entity_id
_entity_poly.type
_entity_poly.pdbx_seq_one_letter_code
_entity_poly.pdbx_strand_id
1 'polypeptide(L)'
;MGFKQFLQDAALKSKLELSAQQLDAYDKYYQALISWNEKINLTAITEPQQVAIKHMIDSLTCYDEDFFKGKVKLIDVGTGAGFPGLPLKIYNNEIELTLLDSLNKRLKFLEAVVTEIGLENVNLVHSRAEDGGKNKLLREVFD
;
A
#
# COMPACT_ATOMS: atom_id res chain seq x y z
N MET A 1 17.02 6.54 14.49
CA MET A 1 16.03 5.48 14.24
C MET A 1 15.69 5.40 12.77
N GLY A 2 15.64 4.21 12.23
CA GLY A 2 15.24 3.99 10.86
C GLY A 2 13.74 3.78 10.73
N PHE A 3 13.28 3.71 9.49
CA PHE A 3 11.86 3.53 9.18
C PHE A 3 11.26 2.30 9.84
N LYS A 4 11.96 1.16 9.79
CA LYS A 4 11.46 -0.09 10.38
C LYS A 4 11.13 0.06 11.87
N GLN A 5 11.99 0.77 12.61
CA GLN A 5 11.77 0.95 14.03
C GLN A 5 10.57 1.84 14.30
N PHE A 6 10.43 2.93 13.55
CA PHE A 6 9.25 3.79 13.66
C PHE A 6 7.97 3.02 13.32
N LEU A 7 8.03 2.19 12.29
CA LEU A 7 6.87 1.40 11.88
C LEU A 7 6.50 0.37 12.94
N GLN A 8 7.49 -0.33 13.48
CA GLN A 8 7.25 -1.33 14.51
C GLN A 8 6.63 -0.70 15.75
N ASP A 9 7.16 0.43 16.19
CA ASP A 9 6.64 1.14 17.35
C ASP A 9 5.19 1.61 17.12
N ALA A 10 4.92 2.15 15.95
CA ALA A 10 3.58 2.62 15.62
C ALA A 10 2.59 1.47 15.51
N ALA A 11 3.03 0.34 14.96
CA ALA A 11 2.19 -0.85 14.85
C ALA A 11 1.80 -1.38 16.23
N LEU A 12 2.76 -1.44 17.14
CA LEU A 12 2.50 -1.91 18.50
C LEU A 12 1.48 -1.01 19.21
N LYS A 13 1.59 0.30 19.03
CA LYS A 13 0.62 1.25 19.59
C LYS A 13 -0.77 1.05 19.03
N SER A 14 -0.88 0.56 17.82
CA SER A 14 -2.16 0.29 17.15
C SER A 14 -2.59 -1.16 17.31
N LYS A 15 -1.89 -1.92 18.14
CA LYS A 15 -2.19 -3.34 18.41
C LYS A 15 -2.05 -4.22 17.17
N LEU A 16 -1.11 -3.85 16.30
CA LEU A 16 -0.77 -4.63 15.11
C LEU A 16 0.56 -5.30 15.31
N GLU A 17 0.65 -6.57 14.93
CA GLU A 17 1.90 -7.30 14.95
C GLU A 17 2.39 -7.46 13.52
N LEU A 18 3.60 -6.98 13.26
CA LEU A 18 4.21 -7.10 11.95
C LEU A 18 5.38 -8.07 12.05
N SER A 19 5.41 -9.04 11.14
CA SER A 19 6.54 -9.98 11.07
C SER A 19 7.79 -9.27 10.54
N ALA A 20 8.93 -9.91 10.72
CA ALA A 20 10.18 -9.38 10.16
C ALA A 20 10.08 -9.27 8.64
N GLN A 21 9.43 -10.22 7.99
CA GLN A 21 9.24 -10.19 6.54
C GLN A 21 8.35 -9.04 6.11
N GLN A 22 7.28 -8.75 6.86
CA GLN A 22 6.43 -7.61 6.58
C GLN A 22 7.18 -6.29 6.78
N LEU A 23 7.94 -6.18 7.84
CA LEU A 23 8.75 -4.97 8.09
C LEU A 23 9.74 -4.73 6.96
N ASP A 24 10.38 -5.78 6.45
CA ASP A 24 11.28 -5.67 5.31
C ASP A 24 10.54 -5.18 4.06
N ALA A 25 9.34 -5.71 3.82
CA ALA A 25 8.54 -5.31 2.66
C ALA A 25 8.15 -3.83 2.75
N TYR A 26 7.67 -3.39 3.92
CA TYR A 26 7.33 -1.99 4.10
C TYR A 26 8.54 -1.08 3.96
N ASP A 27 9.72 -1.53 4.42
CA ASP A 27 10.94 -0.75 4.28
C ASP A 27 11.35 -0.59 2.82
N LYS A 28 11.25 -1.66 2.02
CA LYS A 28 11.51 -1.59 0.59
C LYS A 28 10.55 -0.62 -0.09
N TYR A 29 9.30 -0.66 0.31
CA TYR A 29 8.29 0.25 -0.19
C TYR A 29 8.66 1.71 0.15
N TYR A 30 9.04 1.96 1.40
CA TYR A 30 9.45 3.30 1.83
C TYR A 30 10.66 3.79 1.04
N GLN A 31 11.69 2.96 0.88
CA GLN A 31 12.89 3.35 0.14
C GLN A 31 12.55 3.69 -1.32
N ALA A 32 11.70 2.89 -1.94
CA ALA A 32 11.26 3.17 -3.31
C ALA A 32 10.44 4.46 -3.37
N LEU A 33 9.57 4.69 -2.40
CA LEU A 33 8.75 5.89 -2.32
C LEU A 33 9.62 7.14 -2.29
N ILE A 34 10.64 7.16 -1.45
CA ILE A 34 11.54 8.29 -1.33
C ILE A 34 12.34 8.51 -2.61
N SER A 35 12.87 7.43 -3.19
CA SER A 35 13.67 7.51 -4.41
C SER A 35 12.85 8.03 -5.60
N TRP A 36 11.66 7.49 -5.80
CA TRP A 36 10.80 7.90 -6.91
C TRP A 36 10.18 9.28 -6.69
N ASN A 37 9.95 9.65 -5.42
CA ASN A 37 9.35 10.94 -5.10
C ASN A 37 10.23 12.12 -5.53
N GLU A 38 11.52 11.91 -5.68
CA GLU A 38 12.44 12.93 -6.20
C GLU A 38 12.16 13.25 -7.66
N LYS A 39 11.61 12.31 -8.41
CA LYS A 39 11.36 12.46 -9.85
C LYS A 39 9.90 12.75 -10.16
N ILE A 40 8.98 12.18 -9.41
CA ILE A 40 7.56 12.37 -9.58
C ILE A 40 6.96 12.63 -8.21
N ASN A 41 5.95 13.49 -8.14
CA ASN A 41 5.34 13.84 -6.87
C ASN A 41 4.36 12.74 -6.44
N LEU A 42 4.81 11.88 -5.54
CA LEU A 42 3.99 10.81 -4.99
C LEU A 42 3.36 11.19 -3.67
N THR A 43 4.11 11.89 -2.83
CA THR A 43 3.64 12.30 -1.50
C THR A 43 4.41 13.53 -1.04
N ALA A 44 3.75 14.37 -0.24
CA ALA A 44 4.41 15.48 0.45
C ALA A 44 5.06 15.02 1.76
N ILE A 45 4.68 13.84 2.25
CA ILE A 45 5.18 13.29 3.52
C ILE A 45 6.34 12.35 3.22
N THR A 46 7.54 12.71 3.69
CA THR A 46 8.76 11.96 3.37
C THR A 46 9.54 11.51 4.60
N GLU A 47 9.29 12.09 5.76
CA GLU A 47 10.00 11.68 6.96
C GLU A 47 9.62 10.27 7.39
N PRO A 48 10.59 9.43 7.79
CA PRO A 48 10.31 8.03 8.10
C PRO A 48 9.20 7.83 9.12
N GLN A 49 9.19 8.60 10.21
CA GLN A 49 8.17 8.46 11.23
C GLN A 49 6.79 8.83 10.71
N GLN A 50 6.69 9.90 9.92
CA GLN A 50 5.42 10.35 9.39
C GLN A 50 4.87 9.38 8.35
N VAL A 51 5.74 8.82 7.50
CA VAL A 51 5.32 7.82 6.53
C VAL A 51 4.83 6.56 7.23
N ALA A 52 5.55 6.12 8.27
CA ALA A 52 5.15 4.96 9.05
C ALA A 52 3.76 5.14 9.64
N ILE A 53 3.48 6.30 10.22
CA ILE A 53 2.20 6.55 10.88
C ILE A 53 1.10 6.89 9.88
N LYS A 54 1.32 7.92 9.06
CA LYS A 54 0.26 8.48 8.22
C LYS A 54 -0.03 7.70 6.96
N HIS A 55 0.95 6.99 6.44
CA HIS A 55 0.73 6.19 5.23
C HIS A 55 0.54 4.71 5.54
N MET A 56 1.43 4.11 6.32
CA MET A 56 1.36 2.68 6.55
C MET A 56 0.32 2.30 7.60
N ILE A 57 0.45 2.82 8.81
CA ILE A 57 -0.45 2.43 9.90
C ILE A 57 -1.88 2.93 9.65
N ASP A 58 -2.05 4.16 9.16
CA ASP A 58 -3.39 4.67 8.86
C ASP A 58 -4.08 3.80 7.81
N SER A 59 -3.33 3.32 6.81
CA SER A 59 -3.90 2.40 5.83
C SER A 59 -4.40 1.12 6.47
N LEU A 60 -3.64 0.57 7.42
CA LEU A 60 -4.00 -0.67 8.08
C LEU A 60 -5.13 -0.52 9.08
N THR A 61 -5.23 0.63 9.74
CA THR A 61 -6.22 0.86 10.79
C THR A 61 -7.55 1.40 10.26
N CYS A 62 -7.64 1.74 8.98
CA CYS A 62 -8.88 2.20 8.37
C CYS A 62 -9.92 1.09 8.23
N TYR A 63 -9.51 -0.16 8.33
CA TYR A 63 -10.37 -1.30 8.07
C TYR A 63 -10.46 -2.21 9.27
N ASP A 64 -11.57 -2.94 9.37
CA ASP A 64 -11.80 -3.86 10.48
C ASP A 64 -11.09 -5.21 10.25
N GLU A 65 -11.23 -6.11 11.22
CA GLU A 65 -10.56 -7.39 11.18
C GLU A 65 -10.94 -8.26 9.99
N ASP A 66 -12.15 -8.09 9.46
CA ASP A 66 -12.61 -8.90 8.33
C ASP A 66 -11.77 -8.67 7.09
N PHE A 67 -11.13 -7.50 6.98
CA PHE A 67 -10.24 -7.19 5.88
C PHE A 67 -8.98 -8.04 5.89
N PHE A 68 -8.62 -8.55 7.05
CA PHE A 68 -7.37 -9.28 7.20
C PHE A 68 -7.58 -10.79 7.22
N LYS A 69 -8.81 -11.24 6.97
CA LYS A 69 -9.13 -12.67 6.97
C LYS A 69 -9.58 -13.11 5.58
N GLY A 70 -8.98 -14.21 5.12
CA GLY A 70 -9.41 -14.88 3.91
C GLY A 70 -9.07 -14.15 2.63
N LYS A 71 -9.68 -14.63 1.56
CA LYS A 71 -9.43 -14.09 0.21
C LYS A 71 -10.36 -12.90 -0.04
N VAL A 72 -9.74 -11.78 -0.38
CA VAL A 72 -10.45 -10.53 -0.63
C VAL A 72 -9.98 -9.99 -1.97
N LYS A 73 -10.91 -9.53 -2.80
CA LYS A 73 -10.56 -8.74 -3.97
C LYS A 73 -10.72 -7.27 -3.62
N LEU A 74 -9.65 -6.53 -3.83
CA LEU A 74 -9.59 -5.12 -3.48
C LEU A 74 -9.23 -4.31 -4.70
N ILE A 75 -10.03 -3.29 -4.98
CA ILE A 75 -9.76 -2.36 -6.08
C ILE A 75 -9.53 -0.99 -5.46
N ASP A 76 -8.34 -0.44 -5.69
CA ASP A 76 -7.96 0.88 -5.20
C ASP A 76 -7.94 1.84 -6.39
N VAL A 77 -8.94 2.70 -6.48
CA VAL A 77 -9.13 3.63 -7.58
C VAL A 77 -8.47 4.96 -7.24
N GLY A 78 -7.62 5.45 -8.15
CA GLY A 78 -6.86 6.67 -7.88
C GLY A 78 -5.81 6.44 -6.80
N THR A 79 -5.11 5.33 -6.91
CA THR A 79 -4.25 4.83 -5.84
C THR A 79 -3.05 5.73 -5.51
N GLY A 80 -2.59 6.53 -6.48
CA GLY A 80 -1.44 7.41 -6.28
C GLY A 80 -0.17 6.64 -5.92
N ALA A 81 0.31 6.84 -4.70
CA ALA A 81 1.51 6.15 -4.21
C ALA A 81 1.22 4.73 -3.69
N GLY A 82 0.00 4.23 -3.89
CA GLY A 82 -0.36 2.87 -3.51
C GLY A 82 -1.13 2.75 -2.20
N PHE A 83 -1.56 3.87 -1.62
CA PHE A 83 -2.28 3.85 -0.35
C PHE A 83 -3.79 3.93 -0.58
N PRO A 84 -4.57 3.16 0.12
CA PRO A 84 -4.21 2.18 1.15
C PRO A 84 -3.97 0.75 0.62
N GLY A 85 -4.08 0.52 -0.67
CA GLY A 85 -4.09 -0.84 -1.24
C GLY A 85 -2.84 -1.65 -0.97
N LEU A 86 -1.65 -1.09 -1.27
CA LEU A 86 -0.41 -1.83 -1.10
C LEU A 86 -0.09 -2.15 0.36
N PRO A 87 -0.23 -1.22 1.32
CA PRO A 87 -0.02 -1.60 2.72
C PRO A 87 -0.91 -2.74 3.17
N LEU A 88 -2.18 -2.75 2.73
CA LEU A 88 -3.09 -3.83 3.06
C LEU A 88 -2.66 -5.16 2.45
N LYS A 89 -2.18 -5.13 1.19
CA LYS A 89 -1.69 -6.32 0.51
C LYS A 89 -0.47 -6.91 1.22
N ILE A 90 0.44 -6.05 1.66
CA ILE A 90 1.62 -6.51 2.40
C ILE A 90 1.20 -7.16 3.71
N TYR A 91 0.20 -6.59 4.37
CA TYR A 91 -0.29 -7.14 5.63
C TYR A 91 -1.03 -8.46 5.43
N ASN A 92 -1.87 -8.55 4.40
CA ASN A 92 -2.60 -9.77 4.08
C ASN A 92 -2.30 -10.19 2.64
N ASN A 93 -1.38 -11.11 2.49
CA ASN A 93 -0.89 -11.58 1.19
C ASN A 93 -1.97 -12.28 0.36
N GLU A 94 -3.08 -12.68 0.95
CA GLU A 94 -4.18 -13.33 0.22
C GLU A 94 -5.06 -12.36 -0.54
N ILE A 95 -4.88 -11.06 -0.35
CA ILE A 95 -5.63 -10.05 -1.10
C ILE A 95 -5.26 -10.11 -2.59
N GLU A 96 -6.28 -10.18 -3.46
CA GLU A 96 -6.10 -9.93 -4.89
C GLU A 96 -6.31 -8.44 -5.10
N LEU A 97 -5.23 -7.74 -5.41
CA LEU A 97 -5.24 -6.28 -5.45
C LEU A 97 -5.22 -5.78 -6.89
N THR A 98 -6.09 -4.82 -7.19
CA THR A 98 -6.05 -4.07 -8.44
C THR A 98 -5.86 -2.61 -8.08
N LEU A 99 -4.81 -2.01 -8.64
CA LEU A 99 -4.48 -0.60 -8.44
C LEU A 99 -4.75 0.15 -9.75
N LEU A 100 -5.66 1.11 -9.70
CA LEU A 100 -5.99 1.96 -10.84
C LEU A 100 -5.44 3.36 -10.64
N ASP A 101 -4.81 3.90 -11.67
CA ASP A 101 -4.42 5.30 -11.66
C ASP A 101 -4.48 5.87 -13.06
N SER A 102 -4.72 7.17 -13.16
CA SER A 102 -4.76 7.87 -14.43
C SER A 102 -3.36 8.27 -14.93
N LEU A 103 -2.35 8.22 -14.07
CA LEU A 103 -0.98 8.60 -14.42
C LEU A 103 -0.09 7.36 -14.54
N ASN A 104 0.39 7.13 -15.74
CA ASN A 104 1.24 5.99 -16.02
C ASN A 104 2.55 6.02 -15.21
N LYS A 105 3.04 7.22 -14.90
CA LYS A 105 4.25 7.36 -14.08
C LYS A 105 4.10 6.75 -12.71
N ARG A 106 2.93 6.90 -12.10
CA ARG A 106 2.65 6.30 -10.78
C ARG A 106 2.58 4.79 -10.87
N LEU A 107 1.98 4.27 -11.95
CA LEU A 107 1.91 2.84 -12.16
C LEU A 107 3.29 2.21 -12.34
N LYS A 108 4.21 2.92 -12.97
CA LYS A 108 5.59 2.43 -13.10
C LYS A 108 6.28 2.33 -11.74
N PHE A 109 6.03 3.31 -10.87
CA PHE A 109 6.51 3.24 -9.50
C PHE A 109 5.94 2.03 -8.77
N LEU A 110 4.62 1.85 -8.86
CA LEU A 110 3.94 0.72 -8.21
C LEU A 110 4.44 -0.63 -8.73
N GLU A 111 4.66 -0.72 -10.03
CA GLU A 111 5.24 -1.93 -10.63
C GLU A 111 6.63 -2.23 -10.06
N ALA A 112 7.46 -1.21 -9.90
CA ALA A 112 8.78 -1.38 -9.33
C ALA A 112 8.70 -1.89 -7.89
N VAL A 113 7.79 -1.34 -7.09
CA VAL A 113 7.58 -1.77 -5.70
C VAL A 113 7.11 -3.20 -5.64
N VAL A 114 6.08 -3.53 -6.42
CA VAL A 114 5.51 -4.89 -6.45
C VAL A 114 6.58 -5.92 -6.83
N THR A 115 7.38 -5.59 -7.82
CA THR A 115 8.44 -6.48 -8.29
C THR A 115 9.53 -6.67 -7.23
N GLU A 116 9.95 -5.57 -6.61
CA GLU A 116 11.03 -5.61 -5.63
C GLU A 116 10.62 -6.40 -4.38
N ILE A 117 9.38 -6.21 -3.93
CA ILE A 117 8.89 -6.95 -2.76
C ILE A 117 8.55 -8.40 -3.13
N GLY A 118 8.21 -8.65 -4.39
CA GLY A 118 7.81 -9.98 -4.83
C GLY A 118 6.36 -10.29 -4.55
N LEU A 119 5.49 -9.29 -4.61
CA LEU A 119 4.06 -9.50 -4.39
C LEU A 119 3.41 -10.16 -5.60
N GLU A 120 2.53 -11.12 -5.34
CA GLU A 120 1.76 -11.80 -6.37
C GLU A 120 0.30 -11.31 -6.34
N ASN A 121 -0.41 -11.51 -7.45
CA ASN A 121 -1.83 -11.16 -7.56
C ASN A 121 -2.08 -9.68 -7.34
N VAL A 122 -1.21 -8.84 -7.93
CA VAL A 122 -1.40 -7.40 -7.99
C VAL A 122 -1.53 -7.00 -9.46
N ASN A 123 -2.65 -6.39 -9.80
CA ASN A 123 -2.92 -5.89 -11.14
C ASN A 123 -2.81 -4.38 -11.17
N LEU A 124 -2.12 -3.86 -12.16
CA LEU A 124 -1.95 -2.42 -12.34
C LEU A 124 -2.71 -2.02 -13.60
N VAL A 125 -3.62 -1.07 -13.45
CA VAL A 125 -4.49 -0.65 -14.54
C VAL A 125 -4.39 0.85 -14.75
N HIS A 126 -4.07 1.25 -15.97
CA HIS A 126 -4.03 2.65 -16.37
C HIS A 126 -5.43 3.04 -16.82
N SER A 127 -6.13 3.79 -15.99
CA SER A 127 -7.51 4.16 -16.25
C SER A 127 -7.86 5.42 -15.45
N ARG A 128 -8.81 6.18 -15.98
CA ARG A 128 -9.33 7.31 -15.24
C ARG A 128 -10.33 6.83 -14.20
N ALA A 129 -10.45 7.60 -13.12
CA ALA A 129 -11.36 7.25 -12.04
C ALA A 129 -12.80 7.11 -12.51
N GLU A 130 -13.26 8.00 -13.41
CA GLU A 130 -14.61 7.93 -13.95
C GLU A 130 -14.87 6.70 -14.81
N ASP A 131 -13.82 6.12 -15.37
CA ASP A 131 -13.92 4.88 -16.14
C ASP A 131 -13.86 3.65 -15.24
N GLY A 132 -13.19 3.79 -14.12
CA GLY A 132 -13.00 2.71 -13.16
C GLY A 132 -14.03 2.66 -12.04
N GLY A 133 -14.92 3.65 -11.97
CA GLY A 133 -15.92 3.74 -10.92
C GLY A 133 -15.72 4.97 -10.05
N LYS A 134 -16.70 5.25 -9.23
CA LYS A 134 -16.72 6.47 -8.43
C LYS A 134 -16.11 6.31 -7.05
N ASN A 135 -15.96 5.09 -6.60
CA ASN A 135 -15.42 4.83 -5.27
C ASN A 135 -13.91 4.72 -5.35
N LYS A 136 -13.23 5.32 -4.37
CA LYS A 136 -11.78 5.26 -4.31
C LYS A 136 -11.28 3.90 -3.90
N LEU A 137 -12.12 3.13 -3.25
CA LEU A 137 -11.76 1.82 -2.77
C LEU A 137 -12.99 0.93 -2.83
N LEU A 138 -12.87 -0.18 -3.53
CA LEU A 138 -13.93 -1.18 -3.60
C LEU A 138 -13.39 -2.48 -3.04
N ARG A 139 -14.19 -3.11 -2.22
CA ARG A 139 -13.85 -4.42 -1.66
C ARG A 139 -14.91 -5.43 -2.05
N GLU A 140 -14.44 -6.55 -2.59
CA GLU A 140 -15.31 -7.69 -2.84
C GLU A 140 -14.74 -8.89 -2.11
N VAL A 141 -15.61 -9.60 -1.42
CA VAL A 141 -15.23 -10.81 -0.67
C VAL A 141 -15.77 -12.01 -1.42
N PHE A 142 -14.91 -12.98 -1.66
CA PHE A 142 -15.26 -14.22 -2.35
C PHE A 142 -15.04 -15.41 -1.45
N ASP A 143 -15.91 -16.33 -1.54
CA ASP A 143 -15.85 -17.55 -0.75
C ASP A 143 -14.74 -18.49 -1.21
#